data_e01178351bac6cfa88044b2181fced12
#
_entry.id   e01178351bac6cfa88044b2181fced12
#
_cell.length_a   1.000
_cell.length_b   1.000
_cell.length_c   1.000
_cell.angle_alpha   90.00
_cell.angle_beta   90.00
_cell.angle_gamma   90.00
#
_symmetry.space_group_name_H-M   'P 1'
#
loop_
_entity.id
_entity.type
_entity.pdbx_description
1 polymer ?
#
loop_
_entity_poly.entity_id
_entity_poly.type
_entity_poly.pdbx_seq_one_letter_code
_entity_poly.pdbx_strand_id
1 'polypeptide(L)'
;MSIHVALNHVTHYRYDRLITLSPQVVRLRPAPHSRTPILSYSLKVTPGQHFINWQQDPQANYLARLVFPEKTREFCVEVDLIASMSVINPFDFFPEPYATTFPFKYEAWQQEELEPYLNCLPLTPLLRGFLDTIASTPQASVDFLVDLNRQVQRAVGYVIRLEPGVQTPEETLQLARGSCRDSAWLLVQLLRHLGLAARFVSGYLIQLVPDVKSLDGPSGTDHDFTDLHAWCEVYLPGAGWIGLDPTSGLFAGEGHIPLACSPQPSSASPITGFTEECECEFEHRMKIERVWEAPRVTKPYDEQQWLAIEALGHQIDAELVSGDVRLTMGGEPTFVSIDDHDGAEWNIDALGPTKRLRAAEVFQRLRAKYAPQGLQHFGQGKWYPGEQLPRWSLNCFWRRDGQPVWKNPALYADESRDYGADEVLAGRFLRQLAEVLAVNPKHVFPACEDAYYYLWREHRLPINVDVSNSRLDDPLERERLAKIFHQGLDRVIGYVLPLKRRPQGGWQSGQWFLRAGRCFLVPGDSPIGYRLPLDSQPWVAKADYPYIHTPDPTQTFAPLPAHAEIQAQCAISRSQDA
;
A
#
# COMPACT_ATOMS: atom_id res chain seq x y z
N MET A 1 6.50 2.72 5.06
CA MET A 1 6.72 4.00 5.78
C MET A 1 5.95 5.05 5.03
N SER A 2 5.19 5.91 5.68
CA SER A 2 4.47 6.98 5.00
C SER A 2 5.19 8.31 5.23
N ILE A 3 5.26 9.11 4.18
CA ILE A 3 5.75 10.49 4.22
C ILE A 3 4.56 11.38 3.90
N HIS A 4 4.26 12.36 4.73
CA HIS A 4 3.23 13.34 4.39
C HIS A 4 3.90 14.55 3.74
N VAL A 5 3.38 14.94 2.60
CA VAL A 5 3.87 16.09 1.84
C VAL A 5 2.77 17.11 1.66
N ALA A 6 3.13 18.38 1.82
CA ALA A 6 2.29 19.51 1.47
C ALA A 6 2.64 20.00 0.07
N LEU A 7 1.66 20.02 -0.81
CA LEU A 7 1.76 20.57 -2.15
C LEU A 7 1.01 21.89 -2.19
N ASN A 8 1.66 22.94 -2.68
CA ASN A 8 1.04 24.22 -3.03
C ASN A 8 1.17 24.45 -4.53
N HIS A 9 0.04 24.66 -5.19
CA HIS A 9 -0.06 24.97 -6.61
C HIS A 9 -0.75 26.31 -6.79
N VAL A 10 -0.11 27.22 -7.52
CA VAL A 10 -0.67 28.52 -7.87
C VAL A 10 -0.66 28.67 -9.39
N THR A 11 -1.81 28.96 -9.95
CA THR A 11 -1.97 29.39 -11.35
C THR A 11 -2.58 30.78 -11.35
N HIS A 12 -1.88 31.76 -11.95
CA HIS A 12 -2.25 33.14 -11.92
C HIS A 12 -2.25 33.74 -13.32
N TYR A 13 -3.39 34.31 -13.70
CA TYR A 13 -3.61 35.08 -14.93
C TYR A 13 -3.77 36.55 -14.56
N ARG A 14 -2.96 37.43 -15.13
CA ARG A 14 -3.08 38.89 -15.01
C ARG A 14 -3.43 39.47 -16.35
N TYR A 15 -4.44 40.35 -16.36
CA TYR A 15 -4.97 40.93 -17.55
C TYR A 15 -4.60 42.41 -17.65
N ASP A 16 -4.27 42.90 -18.84
CA ASP A 16 -3.89 44.28 -19.10
C ASP A 16 -5.01 45.29 -18.74
N ARG A 17 -6.27 44.85 -18.73
CA ARG A 17 -7.46 45.65 -18.42
C ARG A 17 -8.50 44.88 -17.63
N LEU A 18 -9.55 45.60 -17.19
CA LEU A 18 -10.71 44.94 -16.56
C LEU A 18 -11.48 44.17 -17.63
N ILE A 19 -11.62 42.87 -17.45
CA ILE A 19 -12.31 41.95 -18.36
C ILE A 19 -13.44 41.21 -17.66
N THR A 20 -14.39 40.72 -18.43
CA THR A 20 -15.40 39.77 -17.99
C THR A 20 -14.85 38.34 -18.15
N LEU A 21 -14.91 37.57 -17.09
CA LEU A 21 -14.65 36.15 -17.16
C LEU A 21 -15.93 35.37 -17.44
N SER A 22 -15.93 34.53 -18.48
CA SER A 22 -16.96 33.50 -18.60
C SER A 22 -16.91 32.54 -17.40
N PRO A 23 -17.91 31.68 -17.20
CA PRO A 23 -17.79 30.65 -16.20
C PRO A 23 -16.50 29.84 -16.39
N GLN A 24 -15.68 29.78 -15.33
CA GLN A 24 -14.43 29.01 -15.31
C GLN A 24 -14.69 27.66 -14.65
N VAL A 25 -14.08 26.61 -15.16
CA VAL A 25 -14.17 25.25 -14.61
C VAL A 25 -12.79 24.81 -14.20
N VAL A 26 -12.63 24.52 -12.92
CA VAL A 26 -11.37 24.09 -12.30
C VAL A 26 -11.47 22.61 -11.91
N ARG A 27 -10.51 21.79 -12.37
CA ARG A 27 -10.38 20.35 -12.13
C ARG A 27 -9.07 20.07 -11.39
N LEU A 28 -8.90 20.67 -10.22
CA LEU A 28 -7.67 20.58 -9.42
C LEU A 28 -7.90 19.88 -8.07
N ARG A 29 -9.05 19.24 -7.90
CA ARG A 29 -9.32 18.39 -6.74
C ARG A 29 -9.00 16.95 -7.10
N PRO A 30 -8.21 16.23 -6.25
CA PRO A 30 -7.89 14.83 -6.49
C PRO A 30 -9.12 13.96 -6.74
N ALA A 31 -9.03 13.11 -7.74
CA ALA A 31 -10.12 12.25 -8.15
C ALA A 31 -10.46 11.21 -7.07
N PRO A 32 -11.72 10.72 -6.99
CA PRO A 32 -12.13 9.76 -5.95
C PRO A 32 -11.35 8.45 -5.94
N HIS A 33 -10.79 8.06 -7.08
CA HIS A 33 -10.01 6.83 -7.25
C HIS A 33 -8.50 7.02 -7.05
N SER A 34 -8.06 8.17 -6.52
CA SER A 34 -6.66 8.35 -6.15
C SER A 34 -6.21 7.25 -5.19
N ARG A 35 -5.14 6.53 -5.55
CA ARG A 35 -4.57 5.48 -4.70
C ARG A 35 -3.79 6.07 -3.51
N THR A 36 -3.27 7.29 -3.68
CA THR A 36 -2.58 8.03 -2.63
C THR A 36 -3.59 8.77 -1.76
N PRO A 37 -3.65 8.50 -0.45
CA PRO A 37 -4.58 9.16 0.46
C PRO A 37 -4.31 10.66 0.54
N ILE A 38 -5.37 11.46 0.36
CA ILE A 38 -5.34 12.90 0.51
C ILE A 38 -5.88 13.26 1.90
N LEU A 39 -5.01 13.79 2.74
CA LEU A 39 -5.33 14.10 4.15
C LEU A 39 -5.99 15.47 4.29
N SER A 40 -5.67 16.41 3.39
CA SER A 40 -6.25 17.74 3.37
C SER A 40 -6.28 18.27 1.95
N TYR A 41 -7.27 19.08 1.64
CA TYR A 41 -7.39 19.77 0.36
C TYR A 41 -8.08 21.11 0.57
N SER A 42 -7.55 22.18 -0.04
CA SER A 42 -8.22 23.46 -0.13
C SER A 42 -8.09 24.06 -1.54
N LEU A 43 -9.08 24.83 -1.92
CA LEU A 43 -9.11 25.62 -3.15
C LEU A 43 -9.42 27.07 -2.77
N LYS A 44 -8.48 27.96 -3.10
CA LYS A 44 -8.66 29.40 -2.95
C LYS A 44 -8.66 30.05 -4.31
N VAL A 45 -9.59 30.98 -4.52
CA VAL A 45 -9.79 31.65 -5.81
C VAL A 45 -9.81 33.16 -5.62
N THR A 46 -9.11 33.87 -6.50
CA THR A 46 -9.14 35.33 -6.62
C THR A 46 -9.70 35.69 -8.02
N PRO A 47 -10.62 36.65 -8.13
CA PRO A 47 -11.18 37.52 -7.08
C PRO A 47 -12.10 36.77 -6.11
N GLY A 48 -12.16 37.25 -4.87
CA GLY A 48 -12.93 36.61 -3.79
C GLY A 48 -14.44 36.68 -3.96
N GLN A 49 -14.93 37.65 -4.75
CA GLN A 49 -16.35 37.75 -5.09
C GLN A 49 -16.66 36.86 -6.30
N HIS A 50 -16.99 35.60 -6.01
CA HIS A 50 -17.39 34.62 -7.01
C HIS A 50 -18.41 33.64 -6.43
N PHE A 51 -19.17 33.00 -7.29
CA PHE A 51 -19.99 31.85 -6.97
C PHE A 51 -19.22 30.58 -7.33
N ILE A 52 -19.20 29.61 -6.44
CA ILE A 52 -18.62 28.29 -6.66
C ILE A 52 -19.70 27.22 -6.59
N ASN A 53 -19.76 26.37 -7.59
CA ASN A 53 -20.60 25.18 -7.60
C ASN A 53 -19.74 23.94 -7.87
N TRP A 54 -19.67 23.04 -6.88
CA TRP A 54 -19.00 21.77 -7.02
C TRP A 54 -19.90 20.77 -7.74
N GLN A 55 -19.37 20.14 -8.75
CA GLN A 55 -20.05 19.17 -9.59
C GLN A 55 -19.16 17.95 -9.83
N GLN A 56 -19.75 16.87 -10.32
CA GLN A 56 -19.04 15.78 -10.96
C GLN A 56 -19.42 15.72 -12.44
N ASP A 57 -18.42 15.44 -13.28
CA ASP A 57 -18.67 15.17 -14.70
C ASP A 57 -19.11 13.71 -14.92
N PRO A 58 -19.44 13.31 -16.17
CA PRO A 58 -19.83 11.91 -16.47
C PRO A 58 -18.76 10.88 -16.14
N GLN A 59 -17.49 11.27 -15.97
CA GLN A 59 -16.37 10.41 -15.57
C GLN A 59 -16.10 10.44 -14.07
N ALA A 60 -17.00 11.04 -13.29
CA ALA A 60 -16.91 11.23 -11.84
C ALA A 60 -15.76 12.14 -11.37
N ASN A 61 -15.16 12.93 -12.25
CA ASN A 61 -14.16 13.93 -11.84
C ASN A 61 -14.82 15.08 -11.07
N TYR A 62 -14.12 15.62 -10.08
CA TYR A 62 -14.59 16.81 -9.37
C TYR A 62 -14.33 18.08 -10.17
N LEU A 63 -15.37 18.90 -10.33
CA LEU A 63 -15.34 20.18 -11.01
C LEU A 63 -15.76 21.29 -10.05
N ALA A 64 -14.97 22.35 -9.96
CA ALA A 64 -15.39 23.61 -9.36
C ALA A 64 -15.79 24.56 -10.50
N ARG A 65 -17.10 24.78 -10.68
CA ARG A 65 -17.61 25.78 -11.63
C ARG A 65 -17.72 27.13 -10.95
N LEU A 66 -16.93 28.09 -11.44
CA LEU A 66 -16.81 29.43 -10.89
C LEU A 66 -17.53 30.43 -11.79
N VAL A 67 -18.29 31.34 -11.21
CA VAL A 67 -18.95 32.44 -11.91
C VAL A 67 -18.58 33.74 -11.23
N PHE A 68 -18.05 34.69 -12.01
CA PHE A 68 -17.61 36.00 -11.56
C PHE A 68 -18.61 37.05 -11.97
N PRO A 69 -19.28 37.72 -11.02
CA PRO A 69 -20.29 38.72 -11.35
C PRO A 69 -19.69 40.07 -11.81
N GLU A 70 -18.44 40.32 -11.44
CA GLU A 70 -17.76 41.58 -11.69
C GLU A 70 -16.57 41.41 -12.64
N LYS A 71 -16.21 42.50 -13.36
CA LYS A 71 -14.99 42.54 -14.15
C LYS A 71 -13.76 42.52 -13.24
N THR A 72 -12.72 41.83 -13.70
CA THR A 72 -11.48 41.65 -12.94
C THR A 72 -10.25 41.92 -13.80
N ARG A 73 -9.12 42.21 -13.14
CA ARG A 73 -7.77 42.28 -13.76
C ARG A 73 -6.95 41.04 -13.52
N GLU A 74 -7.46 40.10 -12.73
CA GLU A 74 -6.74 38.88 -12.43
C GLU A 74 -7.68 37.70 -12.19
N PHE A 75 -7.18 36.53 -12.44
CA PHE A 75 -7.76 35.27 -12.02
C PHE A 75 -6.66 34.37 -11.45
N CYS A 76 -6.76 34.10 -10.18
CA CYS A 76 -5.78 33.23 -9.50
C CYS A 76 -6.48 32.04 -8.85
N VAL A 77 -5.92 30.87 -9.05
CA VAL A 77 -6.33 29.61 -8.43
C VAL A 77 -5.17 29.09 -7.62
N GLU A 78 -5.38 28.93 -6.32
CA GLU A 78 -4.41 28.36 -5.40
C GLU A 78 -4.97 27.08 -4.78
N VAL A 79 -4.22 26.01 -4.87
CA VAL A 79 -4.53 24.71 -4.27
C VAL A 79 -3.48 24.37 -3.25
N ASP A 80 -3.93 24.02 -2.05
CA ASP A 80 -3.11 23.38 -1.03
C ASP A 80 -3.65 21.98 -0.77
N LEU A 81 -2.77 21.00 -0.77
CA LEU A 81 -3.13 19.64 -0.39
C LEU A 81 -2.03 18.99 0.44
N ILE A 82 -2.44 18.06 1.30
CA ILE A 82 -1.53 17.17 2.04
C ILE A 82 -1.81 15.75 1.58
N ALA A 83 -0.80 15.09 1.03
CA ALA A 83 -0.84 13.71 0.59
C ALA A 83 -0.01 12.81 1.50
N SER A 84 -0.50 11.61 1.75
CA SER A 84 0.24 10.56 2.47
C SER A 84 0.91 9.63 1.46
N MET A 85 2.19 9.87 1.22
CA MET A 85 2.99 9.09 0.27
C MET A 85 3.39 7.76 0.91
N SER A 86 2.78 6.70 0.42
CA SER A 86 3.14 5.33 0.79
C SER A 86 3.51 4.59 -0.48
N VAL A 87 4.64 3.92 -0.49
CA VAL A 87 5.10 3.16 -1.66
C VAL A 87 4.01 2.18 -2.11
N ILE A 88 3.63 2.28 -3.35
CA ILE A 88 2.63 1.43 -4.00
C ILE A 88 3.35 0.56 -5.03
N ASN A 89 3.20 -0.75 -4.94
CA ASN A 89 3.60 -1.62 -6.03
C ASN A 89 2.61 -1.43 -7.21
N PRO A 90 3.03 -0.87 -8.34
CA PRO A 90 2.15 -0.64 -9.48
C PRO A 90 1.67 -1.93 -10.16
N PHE A 91 2.31 -3.06 -9.85
CA PHE A 91 1.96 -4.39 -10.37
C PHE A 91 1.11 -5.23 -9.40
N ASP A 92 0.66 -4.64 -8.28
CA ASP A 92 -0.19 -5.33 -7.30
C ASP A 92 -1.65 -5.37 -7.76
N PHE A 93 -1.91 -6.15 -8.80
CA PHE A 93 -3.23 -6.41 -9.37
C PHE A 93 -3.27 -7.77 -10.09
N PHE A 94 -4.46 -8.30 -10.26
CA PHE A 94 -4.70 -9.60 -10.92
C PHE A 94 -5.69 -9.43 -12.06
N PRO A 95 -5.25 -9.58 -13.32
CA PRO A 95 -6.18 -9.62 -14.46
C PRO A 95 -7.07 -10.85 -14.40
N GLU A 96 -8.27 -10.75 -14.97
CA GLU A 96 -9.09 -11.93 -15.24
C GLU A 96 -8.34 -12.95 -16.11
N PRO A 97 -8.58 -14.27 -15.94
CA PRO A 97 -7.82 -15.30 -16.65
C PRO A 97 -7.76 -15.09 -18.17
N TYR A 98 -8.86 -14.64 -18.79
CA TYR A 98 -8.89 -14.38 -20.23
C TYR A 98 -8.13 -13.13 -20.66
N ALA A 99 -7.83 -12.21 -19.75
CA ALA A 99 -7.09 -10.97 -19.99
C ALA A 99 -5.62 -11.04 -19.58
N THR A 100 -5.14 -12.18 -19.08
CA THR A 100 -3.72 -12.36 -18.70
C THR A 100 -2.78 -12.37 -19.89
N THR A 101 -3.30 -12.71 -21.08
CA THR A 101 -2.53 -12.77 -22.32
C THR A 101 -3.09 -11.80 -23.35
N PHE A 102 -2.25 -10.90 -23.87
CA PHE A 102 -2.58 -10.02 -25.00
C PHE A 102 -2.29 -10.73 -26.33
N PRO A 103 -3.14 -10.61 -27.39
CA PRO A 103 -4.40 -9.87 -27.41
C PRO A 103 -5.56 -10.62 -26.78
N PHE A 104 -6.43 -9.89 -26.07
CA PHE A 104 -7.69 -10.39 -25.55
C PHE A 104 -8.87 -9.54 -26.03
N LYS A 105 -10.10 -9.97 -25.74
CA LYS A 105 -11.32 -9.22 -26.05
C LYS A 105 -12.11 -8.98 -24.77
N TYR A 106 -12.64 -7.78 -24.64
CA TYR A 106 -13.61 -7.48 -23.56
C TYR A 106 -14.89 -8.28 -23.73
N GLU A 107 -15.52 -8.62 -22.63
CA GLU A 107 -16.87 -9.16 -22.64
C GLU A 107 -17.87 -8.13 -23.20
N ALA A 108 -18.99 -8.58 -23.74
CA ALA A 108 -19.94 -7.71 -24.44
C ALA A 108 -20.41 -6.52 -23.58
N TRP A 109 -20.72 -6.75 -22.31
CA TRP A 109 -21.14 -5.69 -21.39
C TRP A 109 -19.99 -4.70 -21.07
N GLN A 110 -18.74 -5.18 -20.95
CA GLN A 110 -17.58 -4.30 -20.76
C GLN A 110 -17.32 -3.46 -22.01
N GLN A 111 -17.48 -4.05 -23.18
CA GLN A 111 -17.29 -3.34 -24.44
C GLN A 111 -18.30 -2.20 -24.60
N GLU A 112 -19.54 -2.39 -24.17
CA GLU A 112 -20.59 -1.37 -24.16
C GLU A 112 -20.25 -0.22 -23.18
N GLU A 113 -19.87 -0.53 -21.94
CA GLU A 113 -19.53 0.47 -20.93
C GLU A 113 -18.20 1.20 -21.23
N LEU A 114 -17.26 0.54 -21.89
CA LEU A 114 -15.97 1.09 -22.26
C LEU A 114 -15.95 1.78 -23.63
N GLU A 115 -17.07 1.82 -24.35
CA GLU A 115 -17.15 2.38 -25.71
C GLU A 115 -16.46 3.75 -25.87
N PRO A 116 -16.64 4.76 -24.99
CA PRO A 116 -15.99 6.05 -25.13
C PRO A 116 -14.46 5.98 -25.09
N TYR A 117 -13.93 4.96 -24.41
CA TYR A 117 -12.50 4.72 -24.21
C TYR A 117 -11.89 3.79 -25.25
N LEU A 118 -12.71 3.26 -26.16
CA LEU A 118 -12.31 2.45 -27.32
C LEU A 118 -12.35 3.25 -28.63
N ASN A 119 -12.95 4.45 -28.61
CA ASN A 119 -13.07 5.31 -29.80
C ASN A 119 -11.70 5.81 -30.28
N CYS A 120 -11.31 5.42 -31.50
CA CYS A 120 -10.05 5.77 -32.11
C CYS A 120 -10.15 7.05 -32.95
N LEU A 121 -9.06 7.81 -33.00
CA LEU A 121 -8.85 8.81 -34.05
C LEU A 121 -8.57 8.10 -35.41
N PRO A 122 -8.75 8.80 -36.54
CA PRO A 122 -8.38 8.25 -37.83
C PRO A 122 -6.93 7.76 -37.87
N LEU A 123 -6.72 6.60 -38.45
CA LEU A 123 -5.39 5.99 -38.56
C LEU A 123 -4.56 6.72 -39.61
N THR A 124 -3.54 7.44 -39.14
CA THR A 124 -2.61 8.23 -39.97
C THR A 124 -1.36 7.42 -40.36
N PRO A 125 -0.58 7.85 -41.36
CA PRO A 125 0.55 7.05 -41.87
C PRO A 125 1.62 6.72 -40.82
N LEU A 126 2.08 7.68 -40.00
CA LEU A 126 3.10 7.43 -38.98
C LEU A 126 2.54 6.62 -37.81
N LEU A 127 1.27 6.89 -37.43
CA LEU A 127 0.62 6.09 -36.40
C LEU A 127 0.47 4.63 -36.83
N ARG A 128 0.13 4.37 -38.10
CA ARG A 128 0.09 3.02 -38.68
C ARG A 128 1.46 2.39 -38.67
N GLY A 129 2.48 3.11 -39.15
CA GLY A 129 3.85 2.61 -39.14
C GLY A 129 4.34 2.23 -37.75
N PHE A 130 3.95 3.00 -36.72
CA PHE A 130 4.29 2.67 -35.33
C PHE A 130 3.56 1.40 -34.87
N LEU A 131 2.25 1.28 -35.16
CA LEU A 131 1.45 0.08 -34.82
C LEU A 131 2.00 -1.18 -35.48
N ASP A 132 2.49 -1.07 -36.73
CA ASP A 132 3.09 -2.19 -37.46
C ASP A 132 4.41 -2.69 -36.80
N THR A 133 5.07 -1.87 -35.98
CA THR A 133 6.25 -2.28 -35.22
C THR A 133 5.93 -3.06 -33.94
N ILE A 134 4.67 -3.02 -33.51
CA ILE A 134 4.25 -3.67 -32.27
C ILE A 134 4.05 -5.17 -32.52
N ALA A 135 4.69 -6.01 -31.72
CA ALA A 135 4.59 -7.45 -31.85
C ALA A 135 3.13 -7.93 -31.66
N SER A 136 2.64 -8.68 -32.64
CA SER A 136 1.29 -9.27 -32.62
C SER A 136 1.26 -10.70 -32.02
N THR A 137 2.40 -11.21 -31.56
CA THR A 137 2.49 -12.52 -30.92
C THR A 137 1.89 -12.50 -29.53
N PRO A 138 1.13 -13.53 -29.13
CA PRO A 138 0.60 -13.63 -27.78
C PRO A 138 1.71 -13.54 -26.72
N GLN A 139 1.49 -12.65 -25.73
CA GLN A 139 2.42 -12.47 -24.61
C GLN A 139 1.63 -12.02 -23.35
N ALA A 140 2.26 -12.07 -22.18
CA ALA A 140 1.61 -11.60 -20.96
C ALA A 140 1.16 -10.13 -21.11
N SER A 141 -0.09 -9.84 -20.75
CA SER A 141 -0.67 -8.49 -20.93
C SER A 141 0.12 -7.41 -20.19
N VAL A 142 0.66 -7.73 -19.01
CA VAL A 142 1.49 -6.78 -18.25
C VAL A 142 2.80 -6.49 -18.98
N ASP A 143 3.48 -7.51 -19.49
CA ASP A 143 4.73 -7.34 -20.24
C ASP A 143 4.49 -6.54 -21.51
N PHE A 144 3.39 -6.82 -22.21
CA PHE A 144 2.97 -6.05 -23.38
C PHE A 144 2.81 -4.55 -23.07
N LEU A 145 2.13 -4.20 -21.97
CA LEU A 145 1.91 -2.82 -21.56
C LEU A 145 3.22 -2.13 -21.14
N VAL A 146 4.11 -2.84 -20.45
CA VAL A 146 5.44 -2.34 -20.09
C VAL A 146 6.25 -2.02 -21.36
N ASP A 147 6.27 -2.94 -22.30
CA ASP A 147 7.03 -2.80 -23.55
C ASP A 147 6.49 -1.68 -24.43
N LEU A 148 5.16 -1.59 -24.59
CA LEU A 148 4.53 -0.52 -25.36
C LEU A 148 4.80 0.87 -24.73
N ASN A 149 4.67 0.99 -23.42
CA ASN A 149 4.94 2.23 -22.71
C ASN A 149 6.40 2.69 -22.91
N ARG A 150 7.35 1.75 -22.79
CA ARG A 150 8.77 2.01 -23.07
C ARG A 150 9.07 2.33 -24.52
N GLN A 151 8.35 1.73 -25.47
CA GLN A 151 8.51 2.07 -26.89
C GLN A 151 8.09 3.51 -27.15
N VAL A 152 6.97 3.97 -26.58
CA VAL A 152 6.54 5.37 -26.68
C VAL A 152 7.55 6.31 -26.03
N GLN A 153 8.01 5.97 -24.83
CA GLN A 153 9.03 6.75 -24.11
C GLN A 153 10.32 6.93 -24.93
N ARG A 154 10.76 5.90 -25.67
CA ARG A 154 11.95 5.97 -26.52
C ARG A 154 11.70 6.73 -27.83
N ALA A 155 10.47 6.71 -28.33
CA ALA A 155 10.13 7.36 -29.60
C ALA A 155 9.91 8.87 -29.48
N VAL A 156 9.55 9.35 -28.27
CA VAL A 156 9.18 10.76 -28.05
C VAL A 156 10.12 11.40 -27.04
N GLY A 157 10.99 12.29 -27.49
CA GLY A 157 11.84 13.11 -26.61
C GLY A 157 10.98 14.11 -25.81
N TYR A 158 11.15 14.13 -24.50
CA TYR A 158 10.40 15.03 -23.62
C TYR A 158 10.82 16.49 -23.77
N VAL A 159 9.84 17.37 -23.91
CA VAL A 159 10.03 18.83 -23.90
C VAL A 159 8.92 19.51 -23.10
N ILE A 160 9.25 20.59 -22.40
CA ILE A 160 8.26 21.43 -21.78
C ILE A 160 7.58 22.27 -22.88
N ARG A 161 6.25 22.18 -22.96
CA ARG A 161 5.46 22.87 -23.96
C ARG A 161 4.34 23.65 -23.27
N LEU A 162 4.35 24.95 -23.39
CA LEU A 162 3.37 25.88 -22.79
C LEU A 162 2.16 26.16 -23.68
N GLU A 163 2.23 25.83 -24.96
CA GLU A 163 1.11 26.01 -25.88
C GLU A 163 -0.11 25.22 -25.44
N PRO A 164 -1.32 25.78 -25.58
CA PRO A 164 -2.56 25.09 -25.21
C PRO A 164 -2.81 23.82 -26.02
N GLY A 165 -3.55 22.88 -25.43
CA GLY A 165 -3.97 21.63 -26.08
C GLY A 165 -2.88 20.56 -26.14
N VAL A 166 -3.14 19.54 -26.94
CA VAL A 166 -2.23 18.40 -27.20
C VAL A 166 -1.92 18.31 -28.68
N GLN A 167 -0.73 17.83 -29.01
CA GLN A 167 -0.39 17.46 -30.38
C GLN A 167 -1.24 16.26 -30.82
N THR A 168 -1.51 16.15 -32.09
CA THR A 168 -2.06 14.91 -32.65
C THR A 168 -1.01 13.80 -32.58
N PRO A 169 -1.40 12.51 -32.56
CA PRO A 169 -0.45 11.41 -32.62
C PRO A 169 0.51 11.50 -33.80
N GLU A 170 0.04 11.94 -34.96
CA GLU A 170 0.86 12.12 -36.14
C GLU A 170 1.92 13.20 -35.95
N GLU A 171 1.54 14.37 -35.41
CA GLU A 171 2.47 15.47 -35.12
C GLU A 171 3.53 15.03 -34.09
N THR A 172 3.11 14.33 -33.02
CA THR A 172 4.05 13.83 -31.99
C THR A 172 5.09 12.89 -32.61
N LEU A 173 4.64 11.96 -33.44
CA LEU A 173 5.53 11.00 -34.12
C LEU A 173 6.41 11.70 -35.16
N GLN A 174 5.88 12.66 -35.92
CA GLN A 174 6.64 13.42 -36.92
C GLN A 174 7.73 14.27 -36.28
N LEU A 175 7.43 14.91 -35.15
CA LEU A 175 8.38 15.75 -34.42
C LEU A 175 9.35 14.92 -33.55
N ALA A 176 9.01 13.68 -33.27
CA ALA A 176 9.71 12.80 -32.34
C ALA A 176 9.97 13.47 -30.96
N ARG A 177 9.15 14.43 -30.57
CA ARG A 177 9.22 15.17 -29.31
C ARG A 177 7.85 15.70 -28.92
N GLY A 178 7.59 15.76 -27.63
CA GLY A 178 6.34 16.25 -27.07
C GLY A 178 6.42 16.44 -25.57
N SER A 179 5.39 17.08 -25.01
CA SER A 179 5.19 17.15 -23.55
C SER A 179 4.56 15.85 -23.03
N CYS A 180 4.40 15.76 -21.71
CA CYS A 180 3.69 14.64 -21.08
C CYS A 180 2.29 14.43 -21.67
N ARG A 181 1.57 15.51 -21.97
CA ARG A 181 0.24 15.48 -22.57
C ARG A 181 0.24 14.84 -23.96
N ASP A 182 1.25 15.15 -24.77
CA ASP A 182 1.37 14.68 -26.15
C ASP A 182 1.71 13.19 -26.16
N SER A 183 2.67 12.78 -25.35
CA SER A 183 3.05 11.35 -25.18
C SER A 183 1.90 10.52 -24.62
N ALA A 184 1.19 11.05 -23.60
CA ALA A 184 0.04 10.37 -23.02
C ALA A 184 -1.09 10.16 -24.04
N TRP A 185 -1.39 11.20 -24.86
CA TRP A 185 -2.41 11.10 -25.89
C TRP A 185 -2.03 10.13 -27.01
N LEU A 186 -0.76 10.13 -27.41
CA LEU A 186 -0.25 9.13 -28.37
C LEU A 186 -0.47 7.71 -27.82
N LEU A 187 -0.07 7.44 -26.56
CA LEU A 187 -0.23 6.12 -25.96
C LEU A 187 -1.70 5.71 -25.86
N VAL A 188 -2.60 6.64 -25.49
CA VAL A 188 -4.05 6.38 -25.47
C VAL A 188 -4.54 5.93 -26.85
N GLN A 189 -4.11 6.59 -27.93
CA GLN A 189 -4.54 6.22 -29.28
C GLN A 189 -3.95 4.91 -29.75
N LEU A 190 -2.70 4.62 -29.43
CA LEU A 190 -2.07 3.33 -29.72
C LEU A 190 -2.83 2.18 -29.06
N LEU A 191 -3.11 2.28 -27.76
CA LEU A 191 -3.86 1.28 -27.01
C LEU A 191 -5.25 1.03 -27.60
N ARG A 192 -5.96 2.10 -27.96
CA ARG A 192 -7.29 1.99 -28.56
C ARG A 192 -7.27 1.29 -29.92
N HIS A 193 -6.31 1.61 -30.79
CA HIS A 193 -6.13 0.92 -32.06
C HIS A 193 -5.76 -0.55 -31.90
N LEU A 194 -5.21 -0.91 -30.76
CA LEU A 194 -4.92 -2.31 -30.39
C LEU A 194 -6.10 -3.00 -29.68
N GLY A 195 -7.26 -2.32 -29.60
CA GLY A 195 -8.48 -2.86 -29.00
C GLY A 195 -8.53 -2.78 -27.47
N LEU A 196 -7.64 -2.00 -26.84
CA LEU A 196 -7.61 -1.80 -25.40
C LEU A 196 -8.26 -0.46 -25.04
N ALA A 197 -9.21 -0.49 -24.10
CA ALA A 197 -9.84 0.71 -23.59
C ALA A 197 -8.81 1.55 -22.83
N ALA A 198 -8.63 2.80 -23.27
CA ALA A 198 -7.66 3.69 -22.67
C ALA A 198 -8.23 5.10 -22.46
N ARG A 199 -7.79 5.79 -21.41
CA ARG A 199 -8.21 7.14 -21.08
C ARG A 199 -7.02 8.05 -20.79
N PHE A 200 -7.22 9.32 -21.05
CA PHE A 200 -6.27 10.37 -20.74
C PHE A 200 -6.46 10.82 -19.30
N VAL A 201 -5.38 11.03 -18.57
CA VAL A 201 -5.38 11.49 -17.19
C VAL A 201 -4.54 12.73 -17.05
N SER A 202 -5.09 13.75 -16.40
CA SER A 202 -4.33 14.88 -15.87
C SER A 202 -4.26 14.81 -14.35
N GLY A 203 -3.13 15.17 -13.77
CA GLY A 203 -2.94 15.08 -12.33
C GLY A 203 -1.71 15.82 -11.85
N TYR A 204 -1.38 15.63 -10.58
CA TYR A 204 -0.11 16.02 -10.01
C TYR A 204 0.88 14.85 -10.08
N LEU A 205 2.11 15.17 -10.39
CA LEU A 205 3.25 14.28 -10.20
C LEU A 205 4.06 14.78 -9.01
N ILE A 206 4.27 13.93 -8.04
CA ILE A 206 5.13 14.18 -6.87
C ILE A 206 6.28 13.20 -6.94
N GLN A 207 7.51 13.70 -6.97
CA GLN A 207 8.70 12.86 -6.90
C GLN A 207 9.57 13.34 -5.73
N LEU A 208 9.84 12.40 -4.82
CA LEU A 208 10.68 12.65 -3.65
C LEU A 208 12.07 12.05 -3.89
N VAL A 209 13.08 12.70 -3.33
CA VAL A 209 14.44 12.17 -3.34
C VAL A 209 14.46 10.84 -2.61
N PRO A 210 14.93 9.76 -3.26
CA PRO A 210 15.07 8.48 -2.59
C PRO A 210 16.20 8.52 -1.56
N ASP A 211 16.00 7.87 -0.42
CA ASP A 211 17.01 7.76 0.62
C ASP A 211 18.23 6.95 0.21
N VAL A 212 18.00 5.96 -0.64
CA VAL A 212 19.01 5.07 -1.18
C VAL A 212 18.85 5.07 -2.69
N LYS A 213 19.94 5.36 -3.40
CA LYS A 213 19.93 5.26 -4.86
C LYS A 213 19.69 3.82 -5.27
N SER A 214 18.87 3.63 -6.30
CA SER A 214 18.65 2.30 -6.89
C SER A 214 19.98 1.71 -7.36
N LEU A 215 20.21 0.44 -7.06
CA LEU A 215 21.38 -0.30 -7.56
C LEU A 215 21.24 -0.57 -9.07
N ASP A 216 20.02 -0.82 -9.51
CA ASP A 216 19.68 -1.09 -10.91
C ASP A 216 18.48 -0.22 -11.32
N GLY A 217 18.58 0.44 -12.47
CA GLY A 217 17.50 1.28 -13.01
C GLY A 217 17.77 2.78 -12.91
N PRO A 218 16.79 3.63 -13.28
CA PRO A 218 16.95 5.07 -13.23
C PRO A 218 17.12 5.55 -11.80
N SER A 219 18.16 6.33 -11.56
CA SER A 219 18.34 7.04 -10.30
C SER A 219 17.26 8.10 -10.16
N GLY A 220 16.32 8.02 -9.28
CA GLY A 220 15.26 9.02 -9.06
C GLY A 220 15.69 10.50 -9.20
N THR A 221 14.87 11.40 -8.75
CA THR A 221 15.17 12.84 -8.73
C THR A 221 16.27 13.19 -7.70
N ASP A 222 16.98 14.28 -7.92
CA ASP A 222 17.99 14.82 -7.00
C ASP A 222 17.44 15.84 -5.99
N HIS A 223 16.18 16.25 -6.19
CA HIS A 223 15.44 17.13 -5.27
C HIS A 223 13.95 16.77 -5.29
N ASP A 224 13.27 17.03 -4.19
CA ASP A 224 11.82 16.87 -4.10
C ASP A 224 11.15 17.86 -5.04
N PHE A 225 10.32 17.39 -5.98
CA PHE A 225 9.59 18.26 -6.87
C PHE A 225 8.18 17.79 -7.14
N THR A 226 7.35 18.69 -7.62
CA THR A 226 6.00 18.42 -8.06
C THR A 226 5.66 19.28 -9.27
N ASP A 227 4.83 18.74 -10.17
CA ASP A 227 4.33 19.47 -11.32
C ASP A 227 2.96 18.93 -11.73
N LEU A 228 2.24 19.71 -12.56
CA LEU A 228 1.12 19.19 -13.32
C LEU A 228 1.63 18.20 -14.36
N HIS A 229 1.00 17.06 -14.41
CA HIS A 229 1.42 15.96 -15.27
C HIS A 229 0.24 15.33 -16.01
N ALA A 230 0.55 14.59 -17.05
CA ALA A 230 -0.44 13.80 -17.78
C ALA A 230 0.12 12.42 -18.10
N TRP A 231 -0.75 11.43 -18.01
CA TRP A 231 -0.45 10.04 -18.33
C TRP A 231 -1.65 9.34 -18.97
N CYS A 232 -1.46 8.10 -19.29
CA CYS A 232 -2.49 7.22 -19.84
C CYS A 232 -2.94 6.22 -18.77
N GLU A 233 -4.21 5.87 -18.77
CA GLU A 233 -4.68 4.67 -18.06
C GLU A 233 -5.35 3.72 -19.03
N VAL A 234 -5.07 2.42 -18.90
CA VAL A 234 -5.64 1.32 -19.66
C VAL A 234 -6.51 0.46 -18.75
N TYR A 235 -7.64 -0.01 -19.24
CA TYR A 235 -8.52 -0.90 -18.49
C TYR A 235 -8.13 -2.36 -18.70
N LEU A 236 -7.80 -3.06 -17.62
CA LEU A 236 -7.61 -4.50 -17.61
C LEU A 236 -8.73 -5.16 -16.81
N PRO A 237 -9.49 -6.09 -17.40
CA PRO A 237 -10.47 -6.89 -16.66
C PRO A 237 -9.86 -7.56 -15.43
N GLY A 238 -10.52 -7.43 -14.28
CA GLY A 238 -10.03 -7.88 -12.97
C GLY A 238 -9.13 -6.88 -12.23
N ALA A 239 -8.36 -6.06 -12.96
CA ALA A 239 -7.44 -5.07 -12.40
C ALA A 239 -8.00 -3.63 -12.39
N GLY A 240 -8.97 -3.33 -13.29
CA GLY A 240 -9.50 -1.99 -13.47
C GLY A 240 -8.57 -1.08 -14.28
N TRP A 241 -8.53 0.20 -13.97
CA TRP A 241 -7.72 1.20 -14.65
C TRP A 241 -6.28 1.19 -14.12
N ILE A 242 -5.31 0.90 -15.00
CA ILE A 242 -3.87 0.84 -14.71
C ILE A 242 -3.17 2.02 -15.38
N GLY A 243 -2.43 2.79 -14.58
CA GLY A 243 -1.71 3.98 -15.05
C GLY A 243 -0.39 3.64 -15.73
N LEU A 244 -0.16 4.25 -16.89
CA LEU A 244 1.05 4.14 -17.71
C LEU A 244 1.59 5.54 -17.96
N ASP A 245 2.78 5.84 -17.48
CA ASP A 245 3.44 7.12 -17.76
C ASP A 245 4.46 6.98 -18.91
N PRO A 246 4.13 7.41 -20.13
CA PRO A 246 5.04 7.32 -21.26
C PRO A 246 6.19 8.33 -21.21
N THR A 247 6.18 9.27 -20.27
CA THR A 247 7.30 10.20 -20.08
C THR A 247 8.46 9.50 -19.37
N SER A 248 8.15 8.74 -18.32
CA SER A 248 9.13 7.95 -17.57
C SER A 248 9.34 6.54 -18.13
N GLY A 249 8.37 6.02 -18.88
CA GLY A 249 8.32 4.63 -19.31
C GLY A 249 7.92 3.64 -18.22
N LEU A 250 7.45 4.15 -17.07
CA LEU A 250 7.05 3.38 -15.90
C LEU A 250 5.53 3.36 -15.72
N PHE A 251 5.04 2.49 -14.87
CA PHE A 251 3.65 2.52 -14.42
C PHE A 251 3.46 3.62 -13.37
N ALA A 252 2.25 4.17 -13.31
CA ALA A 252 1.90 5.19 -12.33
C ALA A 252 1.91 4.61 -10.90
N GLY A 253 2.70 5.21 -10.02
CA GLY A 253 2.83 4.88 -8.61
C GLY A 253 2.17 5.91 -7.70
N GLU A 254 2.58 5.91 -6.43
CA GLU A 254 2.05 6.80 -5.39
C GLU A 254 2.22 8.30 -5.70
N GLY A 255 3.21 8.66 -6.51
CA GLY A 255 3.45 10.05 -6.91
C GLY A 255 2.46 10.58 -7.94
N HIS A 256 1.69 9.72 -8.59
CA HIS A 256 0.70 10.09 -9.59
C HIS A 256 -0.68 10.29 -8.92
N ILE A 257 -1.04 11.54 -8.67
CA ILE A 257 -2.34 11.89 -8.06
C ILE A 257 -3.28 12.36 -9.16
N PRO A 258 -4.25 11.53 -9.59
CA PRO A 258 -5.18 11.91 -10.66
C PRO A 258 -6.12 13.03 -10.20
N LEU A 259 -6.33 14.01 -11.06
CA LEU A 259 -7.27 15.11 -10.89
C LEU A 259 -8.48 14.94 -11.80
N ALA A 260 -8.24 14.58 -13.06
CA ALA A 260 -9.30 14.30 -14.02
C ALA A 260 -8.89 13.22 -15.01
N CYS A 261 -9.80 12.26 -15.22
CA CYS A 261 -9.69 11.20 -16.22
C CYS A 261 -10.77 11.39 -17.27
N SER A 262 -10.43 11.23 -18.53
CA SER A 262 -11.38 11.48 -19.61
C SER A 262 -11.04 10.70 -20.87
N PRO A 263 -12.03 10.34 -21.72
CA PRO A 263 -11.76 9.83 -23.05
C PRO A 263 -11.10 10.85 -23.99
N GLN A 264 -11.18 12.16 -23.68
CA GLN A 264 -10.61 13.24 -24.50
C GLN A 264 -9.75 14.18 -23.65
N PRO A 265 -8.56 14.60 -24.11
CA PRO A 265 -7.67 15.47 -23.33
C PRO A 265 -8.30 16.79 -22.91
N SER A 266 -9.12 17.39 -23.79
CA SER A 266 -9.80 18.67 -23.51
C SER A 266 -10.71 18.63 -22.29
N SER A 267 -11.33 17.49 -22.01
CA SER A 267 -12.22 17.30 -20.85
C SER A 267 -11.46 17.05 -19.54
N ALA A 268 -10.16 16.77 -19.62
CA ALA A 268 -9.28 16.60 -18.46
C ALA A 268 -8.39 17.84 -18.18
N SER A 269 -8.59 18.93 -18.91
CA SER A 269 -7.81 20.17 -18.71
C SER A 269 -8.01 20.72 -17.30
N PRO A 270 -6.93 21.09 -16.58
CA PRO A 270 -6.99 21.56 -15.20
C PRO A 270 -7.88 22.79 -15.00
N ILE A 271 -7.82 23.75 -15.91
CA ILE A 271 -8.65 24.96 -15.92
C ILE A 271 -9.17 25.17 -17.32
N THR A 272 -10.47 25.41 -17.44
CA THR A 272 -11.12 25.75 -18.72
C THR A 272 -12.10 26.91 -18.55
N GLY A 273 -12.12 27.82 -19.51
CA GLY A 273 -13.00 28.95 -19.53
C GLY A 273 -12.59 29.91 -20.66
N PHE A 274 -13.34 30.98 -20.83
CA PHE A 274 -13.06 32.01 -21.83
C PHE A 274 -12.97 33.37 -21.15
N THR A 275 -12.26 34.30 -21.79
CA THR A 275 -12.13 35.68 -21.40
C THR A 275 -12.53 36.58 -22.58
N GLU A 276 -12.82 37.86 -22.32
CA GLU A 276 -12.78 38.86 -23.35
C GLU A 276 -11.38 38.91 -23.97
N GLU A 277 -11.25 39.35 -25.22
CA GLU A 277 -9.96 39.54 -25.87
C GLU A 277 -9.10 40.52 -25.06
N CYS A 278 -7.93 40.12 -24.64
CA CYS A 278 -7.01 40.89 -23.80
C CYS A 278 -5.59 40.34 -23.87
N GLU A 279 -4.61 41.16 -23.49
CA GLU A 279 -3.29 40.64 -23.19
C GLU A 279 -3.29 39.97 -21.81
N CYS A 280 -2.68 38.79 -21.71
CA CYS A 280 -2.68 37.99 -20.51
C CYS A 280 -1.28 37.55 -20.16
N GLU A 281 -0.84 37.90 -18.96
CA GLU A 281 0.38 37.36 -18.34
C GLU A 281 -0.01 36.11 -17.54
N PHE A 282 0.68 35.01 -17.83
CA PHE A 282 0.46 33.72 -17.17
C PHE A 282 1.64 33.34 -16.27
N GLU A 283 1.36 33.10 -15.01
CA GLU A 283 2.32 32.61 -14.03
C GLU A 283 1.83 31.27 -13.43
N HIS A 284 2.74 30.33 -13.32
CA HIS A 284 2.49 29.04 -12.72
C HIS A 284 3.62 28.70 -11.73
N ARG A 285 3.23 28.30 -10.52
CA ARG A 285 4.18 27.92 -9.46
C ARG A 285 3.70 26.68 -8.74
N MET A 286 4.63 25.74 -8.58
CA MET A 286 4.41 24.51 -7.83
C MET A 286 5.47 24.40 -6.73
N LYS A 287 5.06 23.97 -5.55
CA LYS A 287 5.95 23.76 -4.40
C LYS A 287 5.55 22.50 -3.67
N ILE A 288 6.52 21.74 -3.20
CA ILE A 288 6.34 20.57 -2.36
C ILE A 288 7.20 20.67 -1.13
N GLU A 289 6.67 20.27 0.03
CA GLU A 289 7.41 20.23 1.30
C GLU A 289 7.02 18.96 2.05
N ARG A 290 8.01 18.28 2.66
CA ARG A 290 7.75 17.18 3.60
C ARG A 290 7.30 17.78 4.93
N VAL A 291 6.06 17.49 5.34
CA VAL A 291 5.49 18.02 6.58
C VAL A 291 5.53 17.03 7.72
N TRP A 292 5.61 15.75 7.40
CA TRP A 292 5.79 14.68 8.38
C TRP A 292 6.43 13.47 7.72
N GLU A 293 7.27 12.80 8.47
CA GLU A 293 7.93 11.59 8.05
C GLU A 293 7.95 10.60 9.21
N ALA A 294 7.52 9.37 8.94
CA ALA A 294 7.57 8.33 9.95
C ALA A 294 9.02 8.12 10.40
N PRO A 295 9.28 7.98 11.71
CA PRO A 295 10.61 7.72 12.20
C PRO A 295 11.25 6.55 11.46
N ARG A 296 12.37 6.79 10.81
CA ARG A 296 13.11 5.74 10.14
C ARG A 296 13.86 4.91 11.18
N VAL A 297 14.01 3.64 10.90
CA VAL A 297 14.98 2.85 11.64
C VAL A 297 16.35 3.50 11.38
N THR A 298 16.92 4.15 12.40
CA THR A 298 18.27 4.70 12.32
C THR A 298 19.20 3.55 11.99
N LYS A 299 20.17 3.79 11.09
CA LYS A 299 21.25 2.82 10.84
C LYS A 299 21.84 2.43 12.20
N PRO A 300 21.75 1.16 12.64
CA PRO A 300 22.21 0.74 13.96
C PRO A 300 23.75 0.80 14.08
N TYR A 301 24.42 1.08 12.97
CA TYR A 301 25.87 1.08 12.82
C TYR A 301 26.34 2.46 12.33
N ASP A 302 27.49 2.92 12.84
CA ASP A 302 28.20 4.05 12.26
C ASP A 302 28.84 3.67 10.91
N GLU A 303 29.39 4.66 10.19
CA GLU A 303 29.91 4.45 8.85
C GLU A 303 31.09 3.47 8.83
N GLN A 304 31.96 3.49 9.86
CA GLN A 304 33.09 2.55 9.94
C GLN A 304 32.61 1.11 10.21
N GLN A 305 31.62 0.98 11.08
CA GLN A 305 30.97 -0.32 11.34
C GLN A 305 30.30 -0.87 10.10
N TRP A 306 29.63 0.01 9.32
CA TRP A 306 28.98 -0.39 8.07
C TRP A 306 29.98 -0.87 7.02
N LEU A 307 31.07 -0.12 6.81
CA LEU A 307 32.16 -0.53 5.90
C LEU A 307 32.78 -1.87 6.32
N ALA A 308 32.92 -2.10 7.63
CA ALA A 308 33.43 -3.39 8.12
C ALA A 308 32.44 -4.54 7.86
N ILE A 309 31.12 -4.28 7.96
CA ILE A 309 30.09 -5.27 7.62
C ILE A 309 30.09 -5.58 6.13
N GLU A 310 30.22 -4.57 5.28
CA GLU A 310 30.32 -4.77 3.83
C GLU A 310 31.58 -5.56 3.45
N ALA A 311 32.73 -5.23 4.00
CA ALA A 311 33.97 -5.96 3.78
C ALA A 311 33.85 -7.43 4.22
N LEU A 312 33.18 -7.70 5.34
CA LEU A 312 32.89 -9.05 5.81
C LEU A 312 31.92 -9.77 4.84
N GLY A 313 30.93 -9.07 4.30
CA GLY A 313 30.03 -9.60 3.28
C GLY A 313 30.79 -10.07 2.03
N HIS A 314 31.66 -9.24 1.50
CA HIS A 314 32.51 -9.60 0.36
C HIS A 314 33.47 -10.77 0.65
N GLN A 315 33.99 -10.88 1.87
CA GLN A 315 34.80 -12.03 2.27
C GLN A 315 33.96 -13.32 2.31
N ILE A 316 32.74 -13.25 2.85
CA ILE A 316 31.81 -14.39 2.89
C ILE A 316 31.45 -14.81 1.46
N ASP A 317 31.15 -13.86 0.56
CA ASP A 317 30.88 -14.17 -0.85
C ASP A 317 32.04 -14.90 -1.50
N ALA A 318 33.27 -14.44 -1.25
CA ALA A 318 34.46 -15.11 -1.77
C ALA A 318 34.62 -16.53 -1.20
N GLU A 319 34.34 -16.74 0.07
CA GLU A 319 34.36 -18.06 0.72
C GLU A 319 33.27 -18.98 0.14
N LEU A 320 32.06 -18.45 -0.10
CA LEU A 320 30.97 -19.20 -0.74
C LEU A 320 31.33 -19.64 -2.16
N VAL A 321 31.89 -18.74 -2.94
CA VAL A 321 32.34 -19.04 -4.31
C VAL A 321 33.46 -20.10 -4.30
N SER A 322 34.44 -19.96 -3.41
CA SER A 322 35.56 -20.92 -3.30
C SER A 322 35.13 -22.31 -2.84
N GLY A 323 34.05 -22.36 -2.02
CA GLY A 323 33.45 -23.60 -1.52
C GLY A 323 32.41 -24.23 -2.45
N ASP A 324 32.18 -23.65 -3.62
CA ASP A 324 31.09 -24.02 -4.56
C ASP A 324 29.72 -24.07 -3.86
N VAL A 325 29.50 -23.18 -2.89
CA VAL A 325 28.20 -23.06 -2.23
C VAL A 325 27.28 -22.24 -3.08
N ARG A 326 26.26 -22.88 -3.61
CA ARG A 326 25.25 -22.23 -4.47
C ARG A 326 24.08 -21.78 -3.62
N LEU A 327 23.89 -20.49 -3.51
CA LEU A 327 22.70 -19.89 -2.89
C LEU A 327 21.73 -19.49 -4.00
N THR A 328 20.52 -20.06 -3.97
CA THR A 328 19.44 -19.58 -4.83
C THR A 328 18.76 -18.42 -4.11
N MET A 329 18.88 -17.23 -4.68
CA MET A 329 18.15 -16.07 -4.24
C MET A 329 16.82 -15.99 -5.00
N GLY A 330 15.74 -16.32 -4.33
CA GLY A 330 14.40 -16.09 -4.82
C GLY A 330 13.52 -15.72 -3.65
N GLY A 331 13.25 -14.44 -3.46
CA GLY A 331 12.41 -13.94 -2.38
C GLY A 331 12.91 -14.25 -0.98
N GLU A 332 12.78 -15.47 -0.51
CA GLU A 332 13.29 -15.93 0.79
C GLU A 332 14.16 -17.16 0.62
N PRO A 333 15.27 -17.28 1.39
CA PRO A 333 16.11 -18.46 1.35
C PRO A 333 15.33 -19.68 1.82
N THR A 334 15.18 -20.66 0.96
CA THR A 334 14.61 -21.96 1.27
C THR A 334 15.71 -23.01 1.31
N PHE A 335 15.70 -23.83 2.35
CA PHE A 335 16.58 -24.99 2.42
C PHE A 335 15.91 -26.17 1.71
N VAL A 336 16.61 -26.71 0.73
CA VAL A 336 16.18 -27.91 0.00
C VAL A 336 17.31 -28.91 0.07
N SER A 337 16.99 -30.18 0.29
CA SER A 337 18.00 -31.24 0.24
C SER A 337 18.46 -31.48 -1.18
N ILE A 338 19.76 -31.56 -1.40
CA ILE A 338 20.35 -31.97 -2.68
C ILE A 338 20.04 -33.45 -2.98
N ASP A 339 19.95 -34.27 -1.93
CA ASP A 339 19.78 -35.71 -2.04
C ASP A 339 18.31 -36.14 -2.11
N ASP A 340 17.39 -35.27 -1.67
CA ASP A 340 15.96 -35.55 -1.61
C ASP A 340 15.14 -34.26 -1.79
N HIS A 341 15.26 -33.62 -2.94
CA HIS A 341 14.59 -32.36 -3.23
C HIS A 341 13.07 -32.50 -3.41
N ASP A 342 12.60 -33.71 -3.72
CA ASP A 342 11.16 -34.01 -3.90
C ASP A 342 10.47 -34.42 -2.59
N GLY A 343 11.20 -34.54 -1.49
CA GLY A 343 10.68 -34.90 -0.19
C GLY A 343 9.61 -33.93 0.31
N ALA A 344 8.58 -34.46 0.98
CA ALA A 344 7.44 -33.67 1.48
C ALA A 344 7.86 -32.49 2.37
N GLU A 345 8.87 -32.68 3.22
CA GLU A 345 9.37 -31.63 4.11
C GLU A 345 10.01 -30.42 3.38
N TRP A 346 10.35 -30.59 2.09
CA TRP A 346 10.92 -29.51 1.27
C TRP A 346 9.88 -28.81 0.40
N ASN A 347 8.81 -29.50 0.03
CA ASN A 347 7.84 -29.04 -0.96
C ASN A 347 6.44 -28.79 -0.38
N ILE A 348 6.03 -29.53 0.66
CA ILE A 348 4.67 -29.53 1.17
C ILE A 348 4.61 -29.06 2.62
N ASP A 349 5.54 -29.54 3.46
CA ASP A 349 5.55 -29.24 4.88
C ASP A 349 6.20 -27.87 5.13
N ALA A 350 5.47 -26.97 5.77
CA ALA A 350 5.98 -25.65 6.12
C ALA A 350 7.20 -25.73 7.05
N LEU A 351 7.23 -26.74 7.94
CA LEU A 351 8.23 -26.92 8.98
C LEU A 351 8.60 -28.40 9.12
N GLY A 352 9.31 -28.94 8.14
CA GLY A 352 9.84 -30.30 8.21
C GLY A 352 10.92 -30.45 9.30
N PRO A 353 11.03 -31.63 9.94
CA PRO A 353 11.94 -31.85 11.06
C PRO A 353 13.42 -31.67 10.68
N THR A 354 13.86 -32.16 9.52
CA THR A 354 15.25 -32.03 9.06
C THR A 354 15.55 -30.58 8.69
N LYS A 355 14.66 -29.94 7.95
CA LYS A 355 14.75 -28.53 7.59
C LYS A 355 14.88 -27.64 8.83
N ARG A 356 14.04 -27.88 9.83
CA ARG A 356 14.06 -27.14 11.10
C ARG A 356 15.36 -27.36 11.87
N LEU A 357 15.84 -28.60 11.95
CA LEU A 357 17.09 -28.96 12.63
C LEU A 357 18.27 -28.24 11.96
N ARG A 358 18.41 -28.34 10.66
CA ARG A 358 19.52 -27.69 9.92
C ARG A 358 19.48 -26.18 10.03
N ALA A 359 18.32 -25.58 9.94
CA ALA A 359 18.16 -24.15 10.15
C ALA A 359 18.57 -23.73 11.57
N ALA A 360 18.20 -24.50 12.59
CA ALA A 360 18.61 -24.26 13.97
C ALA A 360 20.14 -24.38 14.14
N GLU A 361 20.79 -25.38 13.55
CA GLU A 361 22.25 -25.54 13.59
C GLU A 361 22.97 -24.33 12.98
N VAL A 362 22.54 -23.88 11.79
CA VAL A 362 23.11 -22.69 11.14
C VAL A 362 22.89 -21.46 12.02
N PHE A 363 21.68 -21.28 12.51
CA PHE A 363 21.33 -20.17 13.38
C PHE A 363 22.18 -20.12 14.66
N GLN A 364 22.41 -21.26 15.33
CA GLN A 364 23.24 -21.32 16.52
C GLN A 364 24.70 -20.92 16.22
N ARG A 365 25.23 -21.29 15.07
CA ARG A 365 26.57 -20.88 14.64
C ARG A 365 26.64 -19.37 14.37
N LEU A 366 25.63 -18.80 13.69
CA LEU A 366 25.52 -17.37 13.47
C LEU A 366 25.38 -16.62 14.80
N ARG A 367 24.52 -17.08 15.70
CA ARG A 367 24.35 -16.50 17.03
C ARG A 367 25.65 -16.53 17.84
N ALA A 368 26.38 -17.64 17.85
CA ALA A 368 27.66 -17.76 18.56
C ALA A 368 28.70 -16.74 18.03
N LYS A 369 28.71 -16.51 16.72
CA LYS A 369 29.67 -15.61 16.07
C LYS A 369 29.30 -14.12 16.26
N TYR A 370 28.03 -13.75 16.07
CA TYR A 370 27.61 -12.36 15.98
C TYR A 370 26.87 -11.84 17.21
N ALA A 371 26.23 -12.72 17.95
CA ALA A 371 25.39 -12.35 19.08
C ALA A 371 25.40 -13.41 20.19
N PRO A 372 26.56 -13.72 20.80
CA PRO A 372 26.71 -14.83 21.75
C PRO A 372 25.78 -14.74 22.95
N GLN A 373 25.37 -13.53 23.33
CA GLN A 373 24.42 -13.26 24.43
C GLN A 373 23.00 -12.94 23.92
N GLY A 374 22.74 -13.17 22.63
CA GLY A 374 21.46 -12.86 22.01
C GLY A 374 20.33 -13.82 22.44
N LEU A 375 19.13 -13.27 22.53
CA LEU A 375 17.90 -14.02 22.73
C LEU A 375 17.42 -14.58 21.40
N GLN A 376 17.22 -15.89 21.35
CA GLN A 376 16.65 -16.56 20.18
C GLN A 376 15.13 -16.41 20.18
N HIS A 377 14.57 -16.18 19.00
CA HIS A 377 13.14 -16.09 18.77
C HIS A 377 12.77 -16.86 17.49
N PHE A 378 11.73 -17.65 17.59
CA PHE A 378 11.12 -18.34 16.46
C PHE A 378 9.80 -17.68 16.10
N GLY A 379 9.69 -17.14 14.87
CA GLY A 379 8.46 -16.59 14.33
C GLY A 379 7.75 -17.62 13.44
N GLN A 380 6.44 -17.72 13.54
CA GLN A 380 5.65 -18.71 12.82
C GLN A 380 4.48 -18.08 12.05
N GLY A 381 4.25 -18.59 10.85
CA GLY A 381 2.92 -18.67 10.31
C GLY A 381 2.40 -17.47 9.55
N LYS A 382 3.22 -16.66 8.86
CA LYS A 382 2.69 -15.68 7.93
C LYS A 382 2.43 -16.30 6.55
N TRP A 383 1.21 -16.13 6.07
CA TRP A 383 0.78 -16.53 4.74
C TRP A 383 0.73 -15.31 3.81
N TYR A 384 1.24 -15.49 2.61
CA TYR A 384 1.04 -14.52 1.54
C TYR A 384 0.18 -15.13 0.44
N PRO A 385 -0.65 -14.32 -0.24
CA PRO A 385 -1.43 -14.80 -1.38
C PRO A 385 -0.52 -15.47 -2.42
N GLY A 386 -0.91 -16.67 -2.86
CA GLY A 386 -0.15 -17.45 -3.85
C GLY A 386 0.98 -18.31 -3.30
N GLU A 387 1.29 -18.24 -2.00
CA GLU A 387 2.27 -19.14 -1.36
C GLU A 387 1.59 -20.39 -0.81
N GLN A 388 2.18 -21.55 -1.08
CA GLN A 388 1.65 -22.83 -0.63
C GLN A 388 1.94 -23.13 0.84
N LEU A 389 2.99 -22.53 1.40
CA LEU A 389 3.50 -22.80 2.74
C LEU A 389 3.57 -21.53 3.59
N PRO A 390 3.25 -21.60 4.92
CA PRO A 390 3.46 -20.48 5.81
C PRO A 390 4.96 -20.21 5.98
N ARG A 391 5.33 -18.94 6.00
CA ARG A 391 6.70 -18.54 6.28
C ARG A 391 7.01 -18.64 7.76
N TRP A 392 8.23 -19.00 8.07
CA TRP A 392 8.75 -19.00 9.42
C TRP A 392 10.16 -18.40 9.43
N SER A 393 10.59 -17.90 10.58
CA SER A 393 11.90 -17.27 10.73
C SER A 393 12.55 -17.61 12.05
N LEU A 394 13.87 -17.67 12.03
CA LEU A 394 14.71 -17.70 13.22
C LEU A 394 15.33 -16.32 13.40
N ASN A 395 15.09 -15.68 14.54
CA ASN A 395 15.55 -14.35 14.83
C ASN A 395 16.44 -14.34 16.07
N CYS A 396 17.39 -13.41 16.11
CA CYS A 396 18.23 -13.18 17.27
C CYS A 396 18.18 -11.72 17.67
N PHE A 397 17.88 -11.44 18.92
CA PHE A 397 17.88 -10.11 19.50
C PHE A 397 19.03 -9.99 20.48
N TRP A 398 19.88 -8.97 20.33
CA TRP A 398 21.02 -8.72 21.22
C TRP A 398 21.15 -7.24 21.52
N ARG A 399 21.91 -6.93 22.57
CA ARG A 399 22.16 -5.57 23.00
C ARG A 399 23.51 -5.06 22.45
N ARG A 400 23.57 -3.79 22.05
CA ARG A 400 24.82 -3.15 21.59
C ARG A 400 25.90 -3.05 22.67
N ASP A 401 25.48 -2.99 23.95
CA ASP A 401 26.40 -2.92 25.10
C ASP A 401 27.00 -4.29 25.49
N GLY A 402 26.71 -5.35 24.72
CA GLY A 402 27.20 -6.69 24.96
C GLY A 402 26.59 -7.39 26.17
N GLN A 403 25.66 -6.75 26.88
CA GLN A 403 24.98 -7.38 28.00
C GLN A 403 23.92 -8.37 27.47
N PRO A 404 23.72 -9.51 28.16
CA PRO A 404 22.68 -10.45 27.76
C PRO A 404 21.30 -9.80 27.84
N VAL A 405 20.46 -10.04 26.85
CA VAL A 405 19.04 -9.63 26.88
C VAL A 405 18.32 -10.31 28.04
N TRP A 406 18.69 -11.56 28.34
CA TRP A 406 18.17 -12.35 29.44
C TRP A 406 19.29 -12.74 30.40
N LYS A 407 19.20 -12.32 31.66
CA LYS A 407 20.27 -12.46 32.64
C LYS A 407 20.60 -13.91 33.03
N ASN A 408 19.62 -14.81 32.95
CA ASN A 408 19.81 -16.23 33.30
C ASN A 408 19.50 -17.13 32.09
N PRO A 409 20.54 -17.57 31.35
CA PRO A 409 20.36 -18.46 30.20
C PRO A 409 19.72 -19.82 30.53
N ALA A 410 19.81 -20.26 31.77
CA ALA A 410 19.19 -21.52 32.20
C ALA A 410 17.65 -21.50 32.20
N LEU A 411 17.06 -20.30 32.12
CA LEU A 411 15.62 -20.09 31.97
C LEU A 411 15.13 -20.08 30.52
N TYR A 412 16.02 -20.21 29.53
CA TYR A 412 15.58 -20.36 28.16
C TYR A 412 14.88 -21.70 27.97
N ALA A 413 13.72 -21.65 27.37
CA ALA A 413 13.05 -22.87 26.96
C ALA A 413 13.79 -23.49 25.76
N ASP A 414 13.90 -24.78 25.77
CA ASP A 414 14.34 -25.59 24.64
C ASP A 414 13.09 -25.94 23.82
N GLU A 415 12.98 -25.44 22.61
CA GLU A 415 11.81 -25.66 21.75
C GLU A 415 11.58 -27.14 21.36
N SER A 416 12.60 -27.98 21.51
CA SER A 416 12.47 -29.43 21.30
C SER A 416 11.79 -30.17 22.47
N ARG A 417 11.52 -29.47 23.59
CA ARG A 417 10.94 -30.04 24.81
C ARG A 417 9.57 -29.47 25.08
N ASP A 418 8.65 -30.34 25.42
CA ASP A 418 7.38 -29.94 26.00
C ASP A 418 7.55 -29.73 27.53
N TYR A 419 7.32 -28.49 27.98
CA TYR A 419 7.36 -28.09 29.38
C TYR A 419 5.97 -28.14 30.04
N GLY A 420 4.95 -28.66 29.37
CA GLY A 420 3.58 -28.71 29.87
C GLY A 420 2.96 -27.33 30.06
N ALA A 421 3.42 -26.30 29.32
CA ALA A 421 2.84 -24.98 29.38
C ALA A 421 1.50 -24.97 28.62
N ASP A 422 0.45 -24.61 29.35
CA ASP A 422 -0.92 -24.58 28.85
C ASP A 422 -1.53 -23.15 28.90
N GLU A 423 -2.77 -23.01 28.45
CA GLU A 423 -3.52 -21.76 28.48
C GLU A 423 -3.74 -21.24 29.91
N VAL A 424 -3.86 -22.11 30.91
CA VAL A 424 -4.04 -21.70 32.30
C VAL A 424 -2.77 -21.04 32.83
N LEU A 425 -1.62 -21.62 32.52
CA LEU A 425 -0.32 -21.03 32.86
C LEU A 425 -0.10 -19.69 32.16
N ALA A 426 -0.42 -19.61 30.89
CA ALA A 426 -0.34 -18.37 30.10
C ALA A 426 -1.20 -17.26 30.69
N GLY A 427 -2.44 -17.56 31.05
CA GLY A 427 -3.35 -16.58 31.67
C GLY A 427 -2.86 -16.12 33.04
N ARG A 428 -2.31 -17.03 33.85
CA ARG A 428 -1.70 -16.70 35.15
C ARG A 428 -0.47 -15.81 34.97
N PHE A 429 0.40 -16.14 34.05
CA PHE A 429 1.58 -15.34 33.72
C PHE A 429 1.20 -13.90 33.34
N LEU A 430 0.23 -13.73 32.44
CA LEU A 430 -0.13 -12.41 31.97
C LEU A 430 -0.81 -11.55 33.05
N ARG A 431 -1.57 -12.15 33.95
CA ARG A 431 -2.13 -11.43 35.11
C ARG A 431 -1.05 -10.98 36.09
N GLN A 432 -0.05 -11.83 36.37
CA GLN A 432 1.10 -11.46 37.18
C GLN A 432 1.93 -10.35 36.51
N LEU A 433 2.11 -10.43 35.19
CA LEU A 433 2.77 -9.35 34.43
C LEU A 433 2.01 -8.03 34.55
N ALA A 434 0.68 -8.05 34.47
CA ALA A 434 -0.15 -6.85 34.66
C ALA A 434 0.08 -6.22 36.05
N GLU A 435 0.16 -7.04 37.11
CA GLU A 435 0.47 -6.59 38.47
C GLU A 435 1.86 -5.95 38.56
N VAL A 436 2.89 -6.58 37.97
CA VAL A 436 4.26 -6.05 37.94
C VAL A 436 4.36 -4.72 37.18
N LEU A 437 3.56 -4.59 36.12
CA LEU A 437 3.47 -3.34 35.33
C LEU A 437 2.58 -2.27 35.97
N ALA A 438 1.99 -2.55 37.13
CA ALA A 438 1.03 -1.68 37.82
C ALA A 438 -0.18 -1.30 36.93
N VAL A 439 -0.67 -2.22 36.14
CA VAL A 439 -1.91 -2.11 35.36
C VAL A 439 -2.96 -3.09 35.90
N ASN A 440 -4.23 -2.86 35.58
CA ASN A 440 -5.31 -3.67 36.13
C ASN A 440 -5.32 -5.09 35.51
N PRO A 441 -5.15 -6.16 36.31
CA PRO A 441 -5.20 -7.54 35.81
C PRO A 441 -6.54 -7.95 35.17
N LYS A 442 -7.63 -7.24 35.44
CA LYS A 442 -8.94 -7.45 34.82
C LYS A 442 -8.94 -7.06 33.32
N HIS A 443 -7.93 -6.34 32.86
CA HIS A 443 -7.77 -6.03 31.44
C HIS A 443 -7.12 -7.18 30.65
N VAL A 444 -6.70 -8.24 31.31
CA VAL A 444 -6.28 -9.49 30.65
C VAL A 444 -7.52 -10.27 30.25
N PHE A 445 -7.66 -10.57 28.99
CA PHE A 445 -8.78 -11.36 28.49
C PHE A 445 -8.32 -12.51 27.58
N PRO A 446 -9.08 -13.61 27.53
CA PRO A 446 -8.78 -14.74 26.68
C PRO A 446 -9.07 -14.42 25.21
N ALA A 447 -8.31 -15.07 24.33
CA ALA A 447 -8.47 -14.98 22.89
C ALA A 447 -8.70 -16.35 22.27
N CYS A 448 -9.57 -16.41 21.27
CA CYS A 448 -9.92 -17.60 20.50
C CYS A 448 -9.52 -17.43 19.05
N GLU A 449 -9.35 -18.51 18.33
CA GLU A 449 -9.13 -18.43 16.89
C GLU A 449 -10.42 -18.00 16.17
N ASP A 450 -10.31 -17.10 15.19
CA ASP A 450 -11.47 -16.59 14.47
C ASP A 450 -11.99 -17.60 13.44
N ALA A 451 -12.93 -18.42 13.86
CA ALA A 451 -13.60 -19.35 12.97
C ALA A 451 -14.38 -18.65 11.84
N TYR A 452 -14.87 -17.42 12.05
CA TYR A 452 -15.58 -16.66 11.02
C TYR A 452 -14.69 -16.27 9.84
N TYR A 453 -13.40 -16.13 10.05
CA TYR A 453 -12.42 -15.93 8.97
C TYR A 453 -12.50 -17.07 7.94
N TYR A 454 -12.50 -18.32 8.38
CA TYR A 454 -12.57 -19.49 7.51
C TYR A 454 -13.99 -19.72 6.98
N LEU A 455 -15.01 -19.50 7.80
CA LEU A 455 -16.41 -19.64 7.39
C LEU A 455 -16.78 -18.64 6.29
N TRP A 456 -16.26 -17.42 6.38
CA TRP A 456 -16.44 -16.43 5.32
C TRP A 456 -15.78 -16.88 4.01
N ARG A 457 -14.59 -17.43 4.08
CA ARG A 457 -13.90 -18.01 2.91
C ARG A 457 -14.58 -19.27 2.38
N GLU A 458 -15.15 -20.07 3.26
CA GLU A 458 -15.93 -21.25 2.90
C GLU A 458 -17.27 -20.90 2.21
N HIS A 459 -17.75 -19.66 2.38
CA HIS A 459 -19.09 -19.21 1.90
C HIS A 459 -20.25 -20.07 2.41
N ARG A 460 -20.14 -20.61 3.63
CA ARG A 460 -21.19 -21.42 4.28
C ARG A 460 -21.48 -20.94 5.70
N LEU A 461 -22.68 -21.24 6.17
CA LEU A 461 -23.01 -21.09 7.59
C LEU A 461 -22.33 -22.19 8.42
N PRO A 462 -22.03 -21.93 9.72
CA PRO A 462 -21.33 -22.90 10.56
C PRO A 462 -21.97 -24.30 10.58
N ILE A 463 -23.29 -24.38 10.60
CA ILE A 463 -24.04 -25.64 10.60
C ILE A 463 -23.93 -26.41 9.28
N ASN A 464 -23.61 -25.73 8.18
CA ASN A 464 -23.52 -26.30 6.83
C ASN A 464 -22.07 -26.57 6.43
N VAL A 465 -21.12 -26.32 7.30
CA VAL A 465 -19.70 -26.62 7.04
C VAL A 465 -19.44 -28.08 7.36
N ASP A 466 -19.10 -28.83 6.33
CA ASP A 466 -18.56 -30.18 6.47
C ASP A 466 -17.03 -30.07 6.34
N VAL A 467 -16.32 -30.33 7.44
CA VAL A 467 -14.85 -30.21 7.50
C VAL A 467 -14.14 -31.20 6.57
N SER A 468 -14.78 -32.32 6.26
CA SER A 468 -14.22 -33.32 5.33
C SER A 468 -14.48 -32.95 3.85
N ASN A 469 -15.39 -32.01 3.61
CA ASN A 469 -15.75 -31.52 2.28
C ASN A 469 -15.73 -29.97 2.22
N SER A 470 -14.65 -29.40 2.70
CA SER A 470 -14.42 -27.95 2.65
C SER A 470 -14.17 -27.49 1.21
N ARG A 471 -14.68 -26.29 0.88
CA ARG A 471 -14.45 -25.61 -0.41
C ARG A 471 -13.22 -24.73 -0.43
N LEU A 472 -12.48 -24.65 0.67
CA LEU A 472 -11.22 -23.92 0.72
C LEU A 472 -10.22 -24.61 -0.22
N ASP A 473 -9.61 -23.84 -1.10
CA ASP A 473 -8.64 -24.35 -2.08
C ASP A 473 -7.33 -24.75 -1.42
N ASP A 474 -6.92 -24.04 -0.39
CA ASP A 474 -5.68 -24.30 0.34
C ASP A 474 -5.84 -25.48 1.30
N PRO A 475 -5.04 -26.56 1.14
CA PRO A 475 -5.09 -27.73 2.03
C PRO A 475 -4.84 -27.40 3.51
N LEU A 476 -3.96 -26.44 3.79
CA LEU A 476 -3.62 -26.05 5.16
C LEU A 476 -4.72 -25.22 5.82
N GLU A 477 -5.43 -24.40 5.03
CA GLU A 477 -6.63 -23.71 5.54
C GLU A 477 -7.74 -24.71 5.85
N ARG A 478 -7.91 -25.74 5.03
CA ARG A 478 -8.85 -26.84 5.32
C ARG A 478 -8.49 -27.58 6.60
N GLU A 479 -7.22 -27.90 6.79
CA GLU A 479 -6.73 -28.55 8.00
C GLU A 479 -6.94 -27.68 9.24
N ARG A 480 -6.67 -26.38 9.14
CA ARG A 480 -6.93 -25.42 10.23
C ARG A 480 -8.41 -25.32 10.55
N LEU A 481 -9.26 -25.23 9.54
CA LEU A 481 -10.72 -25.23 9.74
C LEU A 481 -11.16 -26.51 10.46
N ALA A 482 -10.70 -27.67 10.01
CA ALA A 482 -10.96 -28.95 10.66
C ALA A 482 -10.50 -28.95 12.13
N LYS A 483 -9.29 -28.46 12.42
CA LYS A 483 -8.76 -28.33 13.76
C LYS A 483 -9.64 -27.45 14.65
N ILE A 484 -10.11 -26.30 14.17
CA ILE A 484 -10.99 -25.40 14.93
C ILE A 484 -12.28 -26.11 15.31
N PHE A 485 -12.91 -26.82 14.39
CA PHE A 485 -14.13 -27.55 14.68
C PHE A 485 -13.92 -28.70 15.66
N HIS A 486 -12.80 -29.42 15.57
CA HIS A 486 -12.47 -30.51 16.48
C HIS A 486 -12.15 -30.03 17.90
N GLN A 487 -11.46 -28.91 18.04
CA GLN A 487 -11.08 -28.36 19.35
C GLN A 487 -12.16 -27.53 20.02
N GLY A 488 -13.18 -27.09 19.26
CA GLY A 488 -14.26 -26.21 19.71
C GLY A 488 -13.98 -24.73 19.49
N LEU A 489 -15.04 -23.99 19.12
CA LEU A 489 -14.97 -22.56 18.79
C LEU A 489 -14.60 -21.64 19.96
N ASP A 490 -14.72 -22.15 21.19
CA ASP A 490 -14.50 -21.40 22.43
C ASP A 490 -13.12 -21.71 23.05
N ARG A 491 -12.30 -22.52 22.39
CA ARG A 491 -10.98 -22.85 22.90
C ARG A 491 -10.12 -21.61 22.99
N VAL A 492 -9.60 -21.36 24.18
CA VAL A 492 -8.63 -20.29 24.43
C VAL A 492 -7.28 -20.70 23.84
N ILE A 493 -6.76 -19.92 22.89
CA ILE A 493 -5.47 -20.13 22.25
C ILE A 493 -4.39 -19.18 22.77
N GLY A 494 -4.79 -18.19 23.58
CA GLY A 494 -3.88 -17.21 24.16
C GLY A 494 -4.62 -16.19 25.00
N TYR A 495 -3.87 -15.19 25.47
CA TYR A 495 -4.41 -14.07 26.22
C TYR A 495 -3.87 -12.76 25.68
N VAL A 496 -4.65 -11.68 25.84
CA VAL A 496 -4.31 -10.34 25.39
C VAL A 496 -4.35 -9.39 26.58
N LEU A 497 -3.32 -8.55 26.70
CA LEU A 497 -3.25 -7.43 27.62
C LEU A 497 -2.88 -6.17 26.81
N PRO A 498 -3.81 -5.24 26.59
CA PRO A 498 -3.51 -3.97 25.95
C PRO A 498 -2.58 -3.13 26.80
N LEU A 499 -1.47 -2.66 26.23
CA LEU A 499 -0.49 -1.85 26.93
C LEU A 499 -0.10 -0.63 26.10
N LYS A 500 0.00 0.52 26.77
CA LYS A 500 0.56 1.74 26.21
C LYS A 500 1.53 2.36 27.19
N ARG A 501 2.70 2.80 26.70
CA ARG A 501 3.68 3.52 27.50
C ARG A 501 3.18 4.93 27.82
N ARG A 502 3.29 5.35 29.08
CA ARG A 502 2.95 6.72 29.49
C ARG A 502 4.13 7.67 29.19
N PRO A 503 3.88 8.91 28.79
CA PRO A 503 4.96 9.89 28.55
C PRO A 503 5.86 10.10 29.78
N GLN A 504 5.27 10.03 30.99
CA GLN A 504 5.99 10.21 32.26
C GLN A 504 6.65 8.91 32.78
N GLY A 505 6.66 7.86 31.97
CA GLY A 505 7.12 6.54 32.37
C GLY A 505 6.02 5.64 32.93
N GLY A 506 6.30 4.32 32.92
CA GLY A 506 5.32 3.31 33.31
C GLY A 506 4.34 2.97 32.18
N TRP A 507 3.35 2.14 32.51
CA TRP A 507 2.39 1.58 31.57
C TRP A 507 0.97 1.96 31.94
N GLN A 508 0.09 1.98 30.95
CA GLN A 508 -1.35 2.05 31.13
C GLN A 508 -2.02 0.96 30.32
N SER A 509 -3.18 0.55 30.77
CA SER A 509 -4.03 -0.44 30.10
C SER A 509 -5.47 0.03 30.13
N GLY A 510 -6.30 -0.50 29.25
CA GLY A 510 -7.74 -0.20 29.20
C GLY A 510 -8.55 -1.47 28.94
N GLN A 511 -9.80 -1.42 29.32
CA GLN A 511 -10.76 -2.46 28.98
C GLN A 511 -11.15 -2.35 27.51
N TRP A 512 -11.17 -3.48 26.82
CA TRP A 512 -11.64 -3.55 25.45
C TRP A 512 -13.10 -4.00 25.37
N PHE A 513 -13.84 -3.38 24.48
CA PHE A 513 -15.21 -3.77 24.13
C PHE A 513 -15.17 -4.62 22.88
N LEU A 514 -15.28 -5.93 23.08
CA LEU A 514 -15.04 -6.92 22.04
C LEU A 514 -16.33 -7.37 21.36
N ARG A 515 -16.26 -7.69 20.07
CA ARG A 515 -17.35 -8.33 19.32
C ARG A 515 -17.82 -9.59 20.03
N ALA A 516 -19.10 -9.68 20.35
CA ALA A 516 -19.68 -10.79 21.11
C ALA A 516 -18.97 -11.09 22.44
N GLY A 517 -18.30 -10.09 23.05
CA GLY A 517 -17.55 -10.25 24.29
C GLY A 517 -16.29 -11.10 24.20
N ARG A 518 -15.79 -11.37 22.99
CA ARG A 518 -14.65 -12.26 22.74
C ARG A 518 -13.57 -11.59 21.92
N CYS A 519 -12.31 -11.92 22.21
CA CYS A 519 -11.18 -11.56 21.36
C CYS A 519 -10.94 -12.67 20.34
N PHE A 520 -10.87 -12.31 19.08
CA PHE A 520 -10.59 -13.25 18.00
C PHE A 520 -9.23 -12.95 17.37
N LEU A 521 -8.45 -13.99 17.18
CA LEU A 521 -7.16 -13.96 16.50
C LEU A 521 -7.24 -14.69 15.17
N VAL A 522 -6.53 -14.20 14.18
CA VAL A 522 -6.36 -14.88 12.89
C VAL A 522 -4.94 -15.38 12.74
N PRO A 523 -4.68 -16.38 11.89
CA PRO A 523 -3.32 -16.83 11.60
C PRO A 523 -2.43 -15.66 11.20
N GLY A 524 -1.20 -15.64 11.68
CA GLY A 524 -0.29 -14.54 11.39
C GLY A 524 1.11 -14.74 11.95
N ASP A 525 1.98 -13.81 11.58
CA ASP A 525 3.38 -13.81 11.95
C ASP A 525 3.57 -13.35 13.40
N SER A 526 3.64 -14.32 14.28
CA SER A 526 3.95 -14.12 15.70
C SER A 526 4.48 -15.41 16.32
N PRO A 527 5.10 -15.36 17.51
CA PRO A 527 5.59 -16.56 18.20
C PRO A 527 4.53 -17.63 18.46
N ILE A 528 3.26 -17.22 18.58
CA ILE A 528 2.14 -18.16 18.79
C ILE A 528 1.43 -18.55 17.48
N GLY A 529 1.88 -18.02 16.33
CA GLY A 529 1.28 -18.30 15.03
C GLY A 529 -0.02 -17.55 14.74
N TYR A 530 -0.40 -16.58 15.58
CA TYR A 530 -1.61 -15.79 15.46
C TYR A 530 -1.30 -14.29 15.54
N ARG A 531 -2.14 -13.49 14.90
CA ARG A 531 -2.12 -12.04 15.02
C ARG A 531 -3.48 -11.50 15.39
N LEU A 532 -3.48 -10.33 15.99
CA LEU A 532 -4.68 -9.58 16.27
C LEU A 532 -4.99 -8.70 15.04
N PRO A 533 -6.13 -8.91 14.33
CA PRO A 533 -6.45 -8.09 13.17
C PRO A 533 -6.78 -6.66 13.61
N LEU A 534 -6.08 -5.68 13.01
CA LEU A 534 -6.22 -4.27 13.39
C LEU A 534 -7.60 -3.68 13.10
N ASP A 535 -8.25 -4.15 12.05
CA ASP A 535 -9.60 -3.75 11.63
C ASP A 535 -10.69 -4.26 12.56
N SER A 536 -10.43 -5.31 13.33
CA SER A 536 -11.32 -5.86 14.36
C SER A 536 -11.02 -5.34 15.77
N GLN A 537 -10.18 -4.32 15.90
CA GLN A 537 -9.89 -3.70 17.19
C GLN A 537 -11.14 -3.15 17.86
N PRO A 538 -11.20 -3.17 19.19
CA PRO A 538 -12.37 -2.72 19.94
C PRO A 538 -12.68 -1.26 19.61
N TRP A 539 -13.97 -1.00 19.44
CA TRP A 539 -14.50 0.29 19.09
C TRP A 539 -15.87 0.48 19.74
N VAL A 540 -16.15 1.68 20.19
CA VAL A 540 -17.42 2.02 20.79
C VAL A 540 -18.13 3.04 19.93
N ALA A 541 -19.26 2.64 19.34
CA ALA A 541 -20.11 3.58 18.62
C ALA A 541 -20.73 4.58 19.60
N LYS A 542 -20.92 5.82 19.15
CA LYS A 542 -21.61 6.83 19.96
C LYS A 542 -23.03 6.40 20.34
N ALA A 543 -23.66 5.58 19.50
CA ALA A 543 -24.99 5.03 19.75
C ALA A 543 -25.01 3.98 20.88
N ASP A 544 -23.89 3.29 21.11
CA ASP A 544 -23.78 2.25 22.15
C ASP A 544 -23.42 2.85 23.52
N TYR A 545 -22.92 4.08 23.54
CA TYR A 545 -22.75 4.85 24.76
C TYR A 545 -24.11 5.40 25.21
N PRO A 546 -24.51 5.30 26.45
CA PRO A 546 -23.80 4.85 27.68
C PRO A 546 -24.00 3.37 28.04
N TYR A 547 -24.59 2.54 27.21
CA TYR A 547 -25.00 1.16 27.50
C TYR A 547 -23.85 0.18 27.75
N ILE A 548 -22.62 0.58 27.42
CA ILE A 548 -21.40 -0.20 27.66
C ILE A 548 -20.99 -0.24 29.14
N HIS A 549 -21.57 0.63 29.99
CA HIS A 549 -21.35 0.64 31.42
C HIS A 549 -22.54 0.04 32.13
N THR A 550 -22.31 -1.04 32.89
CA THR A 550 -23.30 -1.60 33.78
C THR A 550 -23.06 -0.99 35.17
N PRO A 551 -23.93 -0.08 35.64
CA PRO A 551 -23.80 0.49 36.98
C PRO A 551 -23.89 -0.63 38.01
N ASP A 552 -23.07 -0.58 39.06
CA ASP A 552 -23.22 -1.44 40.21
C ASP A 552 -24.44 -0.96 41.02
N PRO A 553 -25.52 -1.75 41.10
CA PRO A 553 -26.75 -1.32 41.78
C PRO A 553 -26.59 -1.14 43.31
N THR A 554 -25.45 -1.60 43.86
CA THR A 554 -25.14 -1.51 45.29
C THR A 554 -24.33 -0.27 45.66
N GLN A 555 -23.88 0.50 44.66
CA GLN A 555 -23.08 1.71 44.86
C GLN A 555 -23.81 2.96 44.42
N THR A 556 -23.38 4.11 44.96
CA THR A 556 -23.85 5.41 44.48
C THR A 556 -23.45 5.59 43.03
N PHE A 557 -24.38 5.91 42.13
CA PHE A 557 -24.11 6.12 40.74
C PHE A 557 -23.10 7.26 40.53
N ALA A 558 -21.91 6.92 40.04
CA ALA A 558 -20.98 7.90 39.55
C ALA A 558 -21.45 8.43 38.16
N PRO A 559 -21.12 9.67 37.81
CA PRO A 559 -21.39 10.14 36.46
C PRO A 559 -20.73 9.21 35.43
N LEU A 560 -21.44 8.96 34.34
CA LEU A 560 -20.90 8.17 33.25
C LEU A 560 -19.64 8.84 32.69
N PRO A 561 -18.58 8.07 32.40
CA PRO A 561 -17.39 8.63 31.74
C PRO A 561 -17.79 9.19 30.36
N ALA A 562 -17.11 10.23 29.92
CA ALA A 562 -17.38 10.82 28.62
C ALA A 562 -17.06 9.82 27.48
N HIS A 563 -17.84 9.85 26.39
CA HIS A 563 -17.58 9.00 25.23
C HIS A 563 -16.13 9.11 24.73
N ALA A 564 -15.55 10.33 24.75
CA ALA A 564 -14.16 10.56 24.39
C ALA A 564 -13.16 9.84 25.30
N GLU A 565 -13.44 9.71 26.59
CA GLU A 565 -12.59 8.97 27.54
C GLU A 565 -12.62 7.47 27.24
N ILE A 566 -13.79 6.93 26.92
CA ILE A 566 -13.96 5.53 26.53
C ILE A 566 -13.24 5.25 25.21
N GLN A 567 -13.40 6.12 24.23
CA GLN A 567 -12.69 6.00 22.96
C GLN A 567 -11.19 6.13 23.14
N ALA A 568 -10.71 6.98 24.05
CA ALA A 568 -9.28 7.09 24.36
C ALA A 568 -8.73 5.79 24.96
N GLN A 569 -9.50 5.10 25.81
CA GLN A 569 -9.13 3.79 26.34
C GLN A 569 -9.08 2.73 25.22
N CYS A 570 -10.08 2.71 24.34
CA CYS A 570 -10.08 1.82 23.18
C CYS A 570 -8.93 2.14 22.19
N ALA A 571 -8.57 3.42 22.05
CA ALA A 571 -7.48 3.85 21.16
C ALA A 571 -6.10 3.32 21.59
N ILE A 572 -5.92 2.87 22.83
CA ILE A 572 -4.68 2.20 23.28
C ILE A 572 -4.34 1.03 22.36
N SER A 573 -5.34 0.34 21.86
CA SER A 573 -5.16 -0.81 20.98
C SER A 573 -4.74 -0.46 19.56
N ARG A 574 -5.00 0.78 19.11
CA ARG A 574 -4.74 1.23 17.73
C ARG A 574 -3.45 2.01 17.56
N SER A 575 -2.79 2.30 18.67
CA SER A 575 -1.50 3.00 18.65
C SER A 575 -0.41 2.03 18.18
N GLN A 576 0.42 2.45 17.24
CA GLN A 576 1.59 1.66 16.80
C GLN A 576 2.62 1.46 17.93
N ASP A 577 2.49 2.22 19.02
CA ASP A 577 3.33 2.14 20.21
C ASP A 577 2.75 1.18 21.28
N ALA A 578 1.61 0.53 21.01
CA ALA A 578 0.94 -0.38 21.93
C ALA A 578 1.45 -1.81 21.85
#